data_00ca03ce7174eac92c43b55343b3c8ad
#
_entry.id   00ca03ce7174eac92c43b55343b3c8ad
#
_cell.length_a   1.000
_cell.length_b   1.000
_cell.length_c   1.000
_cell.angle_alpha   90.00
_cell.angle_beta   90.00
_cell.angle_gamma   90.00
#
_symmetry.space_group_name_H-M   'P 1'
#
loop_
_entity.id
_entity.type
_entity.pdbx_description
1 polymer ?
#
loop_
_entity_poly.entity_id
_entity_poly.type
_entity_poly.pdbx_seq_one_letter_code
_entity_poly.pdbx_strand_id
1 'polypeptide(L)'
;MCGIVGYVGRQEAATILLDGLERLEYRGYDSAGIAVCGDGVLRLCKKKGRVAALRELTHDGGDLPGTLGIGHTRWATHGEPNDVNAHPHMSQSGKFAVVHNGIIENFITLKEELQQKGYVFQSETDTEVVAQLLDYYYSDCGDFFEAMNRLLHAVDGAYALGIICADYPDRLVAARKDAPLLLGFGDGENFIASDVTALIRHTRDIAYMDDGELAILSRSGIRVYDRQLRPVEKKHHHVDWEVDAAEKGGYAHFMLKEIMEQPAAIRKATAARIQGGRVVLQDLTMTPEQIRAMGRIYIVACGSSYHVGMVGKYNLERMLRRSVEVCLASEFRYADPIVGEGDLVIVINQSGETLDTMAALREAKKRGARILSIVNVVGSSIARESDDVLYTWAGPEIAVATTKAYSTQMAVLNLLGLYFGEVMGTVDYETYTAMVRDILALPEKLEQVLAQADQIQQIAKDFAGRDDVFFIGRNLDYALSLEGSLKLKEISYIHSEAYASGELKHGTISLIEEGTPVIALSTYGPLFDKAMSNVVEVQARGARVLALTTETHREAMLARTDRVLTVPDVEPMLLPQLGVAPLQLLAYYIALERGCDIDKPRNLAKSVTVE
;
A
#
# COMPACT_ATOMS: atom_id res chain seq x y z
N MET A 1 -8.95 -0.24 -4.82
CA MET A 1 -8.40 0.83 -5.68
C MET A 1 -8.39 0.34 -7.12
N CYS A 2 -8.63 1.22 -8.08
CA CYS A 2 -8.70 0.90 -9.50
C CYS A 2 -7.33 1.01 -10.19
N GLY A 3 -7.18 0.33 -11.34
CA GLY A 3 -5.99 0.44 -12.17
C GLY A 3 -6.30 1.11 -13.50
N ILE A 4 -5.51 2.11 -13.89
CA ILE A 4 -5.58 2.77 -15.20
C ILE A 4 -4.35 2.42 -16.03
N VAL A 5 -4.56 2.12 -17.30
CA VAL A 5 -3.53 2.04 -18.35
C VAL A 5 -4.05 2.77 -19.57
N GLY A 6 -3.21 3.58 -20.21
CA GLY A 6 -3.50 4.17 -21.50
C GLY A 6 -2.28 4.11 -22.40
N TYR A 7 -2.51 3.99 -23.69
CA TYR A 7 -1.49 3.82 -24.71
C TYR A 7 -1.79 4.62 -25.97
N VAL A 8 -0.75 5.23 -26.53
CA VAL A 8 -0.73 5.78 -27.88
C VAL A 8 0.59 5.44 -28.54
N GLY A 9 0.58 4.71 -29.65
CA GLY A 9 1.82 4.23 -30.25
C GLY A 9 1.64 3.61 -31.62
N ARG A 10 2.51 2.64 -31.94
CA ARG A 10 2.55 1.92 -33.23
C ARG A 10 2.00 0.50 -33.14
N GLN A 11 1.91 -0.04 -31.94
CA GLN A 11 1.47 -1.42 -31.69
C GLN A 11 -0.05 -1.48 -31.46
N GLU A 12 -0.62 -2.68 -31.49
CA GLU A 12 -2.02 -2.90 -31.13
C GLU A 12 -2.27 -2.54 -29.68
N ALA A 13 -3.10 -1.53 -29.44
CA ALA A 13 -3.33 -0.99 -28.10
C ALA A 13 -3.98 -2.03 -27.16
N ALA A 14 -4.89 -2.85 -27.67
CA ALA A 14 -5.62 -3.82 -26.86
C ALA A 14 -4.69 -4.77 -26.10
N THR A 15 -3.68 -5.34 -26.77
CA THR A 15 -2.70 -6.25 -26.15
C THR A 15 -1.92 -5.57 -25.03
N ILE A 16 -1.43 -4.36 -25.28
CA ILE A 16 -0.67 -3.56 -24.30
C ILE A 16 -1.53 -3.22 -23.08
N LEU A 17 -2.78 -2.82 -23.32
CA LEU A 17 -3.72 -2.50 -22.25
C LEU A 17 -4.03 -3.73 -21.38
N LEU A 18 -4.31 -4.88 -22.01
CA LEU A 18 -4.59 -6.13 -21.28
C LEU A 18 -3.39 -6.58 -20.44
N ASP A 19 -2.17 -6.50 -20.97
CA ASP A 19 -0.95 -6.83 -20.23
C ASP A 19 -0.72 -5.88 -19.04
N GLY A 20 -0.93 -4.59 -19.24
CA GLY A 20 -0.82 -3.60 -18.17
C GLY A 20 -1.89 -3.77 -17.09
N LEU A 21 -3.14 -4.04 -17.49
CA LEU A 21 -4.26 -4.25 -16.57
C LEU A 21 -4.07 -5.52 -15.72
N GLU A 22 -3.56 -6.61 -16.30
CA GLU A 22 -3.26 -7.85 -15.56
C GLU A 22 -2.26 -7.60 -14.43
N ARG A 23 -1.28 -6.73 -14.68
CA ARG A 23 -0.30 -6.29 -13.68
C ARG A 23 -0.88 -5.36 -12.61
N LEU A 24 -2.02 -4.72 -12.89
CA LEU A 24 -2.74 -3.85 -11.96
C LEU A 24 -3.90 -4.54 -11.23
N GLU A 25 -4.16 -5.83 -11.49
CA GLU A 25 -5.27 -6.56 -10.84
C GLU A 25 -5.20 -6.57 -9.30
N TYR A 26 -3.99 -6.47 -8.72
CA TYR A 26 -3.84 -6.34 -7.27
C TYR A 26 -4.44 -5.04 -6.70
N ARG A 27 -4.73 -4.07 -7.57
CA ARG A 27 -5.40 -2.81 -7.23
C ARG A 27 -6.93 -2.91 -7.30
N GLY A 28 -7.47 -3.71 -8.24
CA GLY A 28 -8.91 -3.89 -8.41
C GLY A 28 -9.17 -5.05 -9.35
N TYR A 29 -10.17 -5.86 -9.04
CA TYR A 29 -10.48 -7.11 -9.76
C TYR A 29 -11.97 -7.40 -9.86
N ASP A 30 -12.86 -6.45 -9.54
CA ASP A 30 -14.31 -6.62 -9.56
C ASP A 30 -14.87 -6.59 -10.98
N SER A 31 -14.26 -5.78 -11.84
CA SER A 31 -14.53 -5.71 -13.25
C SER A 31 -13.35 -5.10 -14.01
N ALA A 32 -13.26 -5.37 -15.30
CA ALA A 32 -12.25 -4.79 -16.17
C ALA A 32 -12.86 -4.39 -17.52
N GLY A 33 -12.21 -3.45 -18.22
CA GLY A 33 -12.61 -3.07 -19.56
C GLY A 33 -11.56 -2.24 -20.27
N ILE A 34 -11.64 -2.23 -21.58
CA ILE A 34 -10.80 -1.46 -22.49
C ILE A 34 -11.64 -0.74 -23.55
N ALA A 35 -11.16 0.44 -23.95
CA ALA A 35 -11.66 1.14 -25.13
C ALA A 35 -10.48 1.41 -26.06
N VAL A 36 -10.66 1.08 -27.34
CA VAL A 36 -9.64 1.24 -28.36
C VAL A 36 -10.17 2.09 -29.51
N CYS A 37 -9.38 3.01 -30.00
CA CYS A 37 -9.66 3.81 -31.19
C CYS A 37 -8.93 3.22 -32.40
N GLY A 38 -9.71 2.77 -33.37
CA GLY A 38 -9.24 2.31 -34.67
C GLY A 38 -10.09 2.94 -35.77
N ASP A 39 -9.44 3.51 -36.81
CA ASP A 39 -10.10 4.17 -37.94
C ASP A 39 -11.09 5.29 -37.55
N GLY A 40 -10.80 6.01 -36.48
CA GLY A 40 -11.68 7.07 -35.95
C GLY A 40 -12.96 6.54 -35.25
N VAL A 41 -13.00 5.26 -34.93
CA VAL A 41 -14.13 4.63 -34.22
C VAL A 41 -13.67 4.09 -32.87
N LEU A 42 -14.39 4.43 -31.82
CA LEU A 42 -14.18 3.87 -30.47
C LEU A 42 -14.92 2.52 -30.34
N ARG A 43 -14.16 1.50 -29.96
CA ARG A 43 -14.68 0.16 -29.64
C ARG A 43 -14.45 -0.11 -28.17
N LEU A 44 -15.51 -0.52 -27.48
CA LEU A 44 -15.55 -0.74 -26.02
C LEU A 44 -15.83 -2.21 -25.71
N CYS A 45 -15.04 -2.79 -24.82
CA CYS A 45 -15.32 -4.10 -24.24
C CYS A 45 -15.14 -4.04 -22.73
N LYS A 46 -16.15 -4.55 -21.97
CA LYS A 46 -16.18 -4.54 -20.51
C LYS A 46 -16.68 -5.87 -19.99
N LYS A 47 -16.13 -6.31 -18.86
CA LYS A 47 -16.55 -7.57 -18.21
C LYS A 47 -16.43 -7.49 -16.70
N LYS A 48 -17.46 -7.99 -16.00
CA LYS A 48 -17.40 -8.29 -14.57
C LYS A 48 -16.37 -9.39 -14.33
N GLY A 49 -15.56 -9.24 -13.28
CA GLY A 49 -14.54 -10.19 -12.88
C GLY A 49 -13.12 -9.77 -13.33
N ARG A 50 -12.21 -10.72 -13.33
CA ARG A 50 -10.79 -10.51 -13.59
C ARG A 50 -10.48 -10.23 -15.06
N VAL A 51 -9.29 -9.67 -15.32
CA VAL A 51 -8.78 -9.37 -16.67
C VAL A 51 -8.77 -10.62 -17.58
N ALA A 52 -8.58 -11.82 -17.01
CA ALA A 52 -8.64 -13.06 -17.76
C ALA A 52 -9.99 -13.25 -18.49
N ALA A 53 -11.11 -12.87 -17.86
CA ALA A 53 -12.43 -12.92 -18.51
C ALA A 53 -12.57 -11.90 -19.65
N LEU A 54 -11.91 -10.74 -19.53
CA LEU A 54 -11.85 -9.73 -20.60
C LEU A 54 -10.95 -10.20 -21.75
N ARG A 55 -9.82 -10.86 -21.49
CA ARG A 55 -8.95 -11.48 -22.50
C ARG A 55 -9.69 -12.52 -23.32
N GLU A 56 -10.41 -13.42 -22.66
CA GLU A 56 -11.22 -14.44 -23.33
C GLU A 56 -12.28 -13.78 -24.24
N LEU A 57 -13.02 -12.79 -23.71
CA LEU A 57 -14.08 -12.08 -24.43
C LEU A 57 -13.57 -11.32 -25.67
N THR A 58 -12.32 -10.85 -25.66
CA THR A 58 -11.73 -10.05 -26.73
C THR A 58 -10.76 -10.85 -27.63
N HIS A 59 -10.67 -12.18 -27.44
CA HIS A 59 -9.68 -13.04 -28.08
C HIS A 59 -8.27 -12.43 -27.98
N ASP A 60 -7.83 -12.17 -26.72
CA ASP A 60 -6.57 -11.49 -26.39
C ASP A 60 -6.40 -10.11 -27.08
N GLY A 61 -7.50 -9.39 -27.26
CA GLY A 61 -7.53 -8.07 -27.89
C GLY A 61 -7.68 -8.08 -29.42
N GLY A 62 -7.69 -9.26 -30.07
CA GLY A 62 -7.78 -9.38 -31.53
C GLY A 62 -9.03 -8.77 -32.15
N ASP A 63 -10.14 -8.68 -31.39
CA ASP A 63 -11.38 -8.08 -31.85
C ASP A 63 -11.42 -6.54 -31.79
N LEU A 64 -10.37 -5.93 -31.21
CA LEU A 64 -10.28 -4.49 -30.96
C LEU A 64 -9.05 -3.86 -31.63
N PRO A 65 -9.01 -3.79 -32.97
CA PRO A 65 -7.88 -3.21 -33.69
C PRO A 65 -7.78 -1.71 -33.44
N GLY A 66 -6.54 -1.22 -33.28
CA GLY A 66 -6.23 0.19 -33.12
C GLY A 66 -4.98 0.43 -32.29
N THR A 67 -4.42 1.63 -32.41
CA THR A 67 -3.12 1.99 -31.83
C THR A 67 -3.22 3.08 -30.74
N LEU A 68 -4.43 3.44 -30.37
CA LEU A 68 -4.77 4.33 -29.26
C LEU A 68 -5.80 3.64 -28.40
N GLY A 69 -5.61 3.63 -27.08
CA GLY A 69 -6.61 3.06 -26.19
C GLY A 69 -6.39 3.37 -24.72
N ILE A 70 -7.42 3.10 -23.93
CA ILE A 70 -7.47 3.20 -22.47
C ILE A 70 -8.07 1.94 -21.87
N GLY A 71 -7.61 1.57 -20.70
CA GLY A 71 -8.09 0.40 -19.98
C GLY A 71 -8.14 0.64 -18.48
N HIS A 72 -8.98 -0.17 -17.83
CA HIS A 72 -9.27 -0.02 -16.42
C HIS A 72 -9.55 -1.36 -15.73
N THR A 73 -9.04 -1.52 -14.51
CA THR A 73 -9.51 -2.53 -13.55
C THR A 73 -10.20 -1.83 -12.40
N ARG A 74 -11.44 -2.25 -12.08
CA ARG A 74 -12.29 -1.55 -11.12
C ARG A 74 -12.29 -2.25 -9.76
N TRP A 75 -12.22 -1.43 -8.73
CA TRP A 75 -12.67 -1.70 -7.38
C TRP A 75 -13.93 -0.86 -7.14
N ALA A 76 -15.08 -1.50 -6.95
CA ALA A 76 -16.36 -0.80 -6.91
C ALA A 76 -16.49 0.08 -5.67
N THR A 77 -16.77 1.37 -5.87
CA THR A 77 -17.13 2.36 -4.85
C THR A 77 -18.57 2.82 -5.02
N HIS A 78 -19.00 3.15 -6.24
CA HIS A 78 -20.34 3.58 -6.62
C HIS A 78 -20.92 2.60 -7.66
N GLY A 79 -22.08 2.03 -7.40
CA GLY A 79 -22.72 1.03 -8.22
C GLY A 79 -22.09 -0.37 -8.09
N GLU A 80 -22.91 -1.41 -8.11
CA GLU A 80 -22.45 -2.80 -7.96
C GLU A 80 -21.51 -3.26 -9.09
N PRO A 81 -20.65 -4.26 -8.84
CA PRO A 81 -19.81 -4.85 -9.88
C PRO A 81 -20.65 -5.58 -10.94
N ASN A 82 -20.77 -4.99 -12.12
CA ASN A 82 -21.42 -5.56 -13.31
C ASN A 82 -20.78 -5.01 -14.59
N ASP A 83 -21.17 -5.53 -15.76
CA ASP A 83 -20.60 -5.11 -17.05
C ASP A 83 -20.96 -3.66 -17.39
N VAL A 84 -22.09 -3.13 -16.93
CA VAL A 84 -22.55 -1.75 -17.20
C VAL A 84 -21.72 -0.74 -16.40
N ASN A 85 -21.53 -1.02 -15.12
CA ASN A 85 -20.78 -0.14 -14.19
C ASN A 85 -19.25 -0.27 -14.33
N ALA A 86 -18.75 -1.23 -15.11
CA ALA A 86 -17.33 -1.32 -15.44
C ALA A 86 -16.86 -0.14 -16.30
N HIS A 87 -15.62 0.30 -16.13
CA HIS A 87 -14.99 1.28 -17.00
C HIS A 87 -14.34 0.59 -18.22
N PRO A 88 -14.13 1.34 -19.32
CA PRO A 88 -14.41 2.75 -19.60
C PRO A 88 -15.90 3.07 -19.75
N HIS A 89 -16.27 4.35 -19.54
CA HIS A 89 -17.59 4.87 -19.90
C HIS A 89 -17.52 5.67 -21.21
N MET A 90 -18.51 5.46 -22.08
CA MET A 90 -18.65 6.21 -23.32
C MET A 90 -19.65 7.34 -23.19
N SER A 91 -19.41 8.44 -23.88
CA SER A 91 -20.38 9.51 -24.03
C SER A 91 -21.56 9.09 -24.90
N GLN A 92 -22.67 9.82 -24.78
CA GLN A 92 -23.91 9.55 -25.55
C GLN A 92 -23.69 9.66 -27.07
N SER A 93 -22.83 10.56 -27.53
CA SER A 93 -22.47 10.67 -28.95
C SER A 93 -21.58 9.54 -29.46
N GLY A 94 -20.97 8.75 -28.54
CA GLY A 94 -19.96 7.74 -28.89
C GLY A 94 -18.57 8.32 -29.23
N LYS A 95 -18.38 9.64 -29.04
CA LYS A 95 -17.12 10.32 -29.39
C LYS A 95 -16.04 10.22 -28.31
N PHE A 96 -16.42 10.07 -27.04
CA PHE A 96 -15.48 10.01 -25.92
C PHE A 96 -15.58 8.68 -25.19
N ALA A 97 -14.43 8.16 -24.77
CA ALA A 97 -14.33 7.11 -23.78
C ALA A 97 -13.42 7.59 -22.62
N VAL A 98 -13.85 7.29 -21.39
CA VAL A 98 -13.24 7.79 -20.16
C VAL A 98 -13.00 6.65 -19.18
N VAL A 99 -11.79 6.62 -18.59
CA VAL A 99 -11.47 5.83 -17.39
C VAL A 99 -11.16 6.78 -16.25
N HIS A 100 -11.50 6.40 -15.03
CA HIS A 100 -11.39 7.24 -13.85
C HIS A 100 -11.03 6.43 -12.62
N ASN A 101 -10.06 6.93 -11.85
CA ASN A 101 -9.79 6.55 -10.47
C ASN A 101 -10.09 7.76 -9.58
N GLY A 102 -10.84 7.58 -8.52
CA GLY A 102 -11.23 8.65 -7.60
C GLY A 102 -12.74 8.68 -7.37
N ILE A 103 -13.23 9.82 -6.91
CA ILE A 103 -14.66 10.10 -6.71
C ILE A 103 -14.94 11.52 -7.18
N ILE A 104 -15.95 11.67 -8.05
CA ILE A 104 -16.50 12.98 -8.44
C ILE A 104 -17.60 13.34 -7.44
N GLU A 105 -17.27 14.17 -6.47
CA GLU A 105 -18.16 14.48 -5.33
C GLU A 105 -19.47 15.15 -5.73
N ASN A 106 -19.41 16.05 -6.73
CA ASN A 106 -20.59 16.78 -7.23
C ASN A 106 -21.34 16.05 -8.38
N PHE A 107 -21.12 14.72 -8.56
CA PHE A 107 -21.67 13.98 -9.70
C PHE A 107 -23.20 13.99 -9.76
N ILE A 108 -23.90 13.99 -8.62
CA ILE A 108 -25.37 14.00 -8.57
C ILE A 108 -25.91 15.27 -9.21
N THR A 109 -25.40 16.44 -8.80
CA THR A 109 -25.82 17.73 -9.35
C THR A 109 -25.54 17.82 -10.86
N LEU A 110 -24.33 17.42 -11.28
CA LEU A 110 -23.95 17.42 -12.70
C LEU A 110 -24.80 16.46 -13.52
N LYS A 111 -25.15 15.30 -12.98
CA LYS A 111 -26.04 14.31 -13.62
C LYS A 111 -27.43 14.88 -13.84
N GLU A 112 -28.02 15.52 -12.83
CA GLU A 112 -29.35 16.17 -12.93
C GLU A 112 -29.35 17.28 -13.98
N GLU A 113 -28.32 18.12 -14.03
CA GLU A 113 -28.19 19.16 -15.04
C GLU A 113 -28.08 18.60 -16.46
N LEU A 114 -27.30 17.54 -16.66
CA LEU A 114 -27.14 16.90 -17.96
C LEU A 114 -28.41 16.17 -18.40
N GLN A 115 -29.14 15.54 -17.47
CA GLN A 115 -30.46 14.95 -17.75
C GLN A 115 -31.48 15.97 -18.22
N GLN A 116 -31.49 17.17 -17.64
CA GLN A 116 -32.33 18.30 -18.12
C GLN A 116 -31.97 18.76 -19.55
N LYS A 117 -30.72 18.51 -19.97
CA LYS A 117 -30.22 18.78 -21.33
C LYS A 117 -30.41 17.61 -22.29
N GLY A 118 -31.06 16.50 -21.86
CA GLY A 118 -31.38 15.35 -22.68
C GLY A 118 -30.33 14.23 -22.69
N TYR A 119 -29.34 14.28 -21.81
CA TYR A 119 -28.38 13.18 -21.66
C TYR A 119 -28.99 12.01 -20.88
N VAL A 120 -28.76 10.80 -21.38
CA VAL A 120 -29.24 9.55 -20.76
C VAL A 120 -28.06 8.83 -20.14
N PHE A 121 -28.18 8.47 -18.87
CA PHE A 121 -27.17 7.73 -18.11
C PHE A 121 -27.50 6.25 -18.07
N GLN A 122 -26.54 5.40 -18.32
CA GLN A 122 -26.68 3.96 -18.34
C GLN A 122 -26.17 3.30 -17.07
N SER A 123 -25.16 3.92 -16.41
CA SER A 123 -24.52 3.37 -15.23
C SER A 123 -24.93 4.11 -13.94
N GLU A 124 -24.61 3.48 -12.82
CA GLU A 124 -24.76 4.04 -11.48
C GLU A 124 -23.48 4.73 -10.98
N THR A 125 -22.43 4.79 -11.83
CA THR A 125 -21.13 5.34 -11.45
C THR A 125 -21.13 6.86 -11.52
N ASP A 126 -20.30 7.48 -10.68
CA ASP A 126 -19.97 8.90 -10.75
C ASP A 126 -19.19 9.24 -12.02
N THR A 127 -18.43 8.31 -12.57
CA THR A 127 -17.55 8.50 -13.73
C THR A 127 -18.28 8.79 -15.03
N GLU A 128 -19.48 8.23 -15.23
CA GLU A 128 -20.24 8.47 -16.47
C GLU A 128 -20.55 9.96 -16.68
N VAL A 129 -20.71 10.72 -15.58
CA VAL A 129 -20.89 12.18 -15.63
C VAL A 129 -19.75 12.86 -16.38
N VAL A 130 -18.51 12.40 -16.21
CA VAL A 130 -17.32 12.97 -16.88
C VAL A 130 -17.43 12.79 -18.40
N ALA A 131 -17.82 11.60 -18.87
CA ALA A 131 -17.98 11.32 -20.30
C ALA A 131 -19.10 12.18 -20.92
N GLN A 132 -20.23 12.28 -20.23
CA GLN A 132 -21.38 13.04 -20.72
C GLN A 132 -21.13 14.57 -20.68
N LEU A 133 -20.47 15.06 -19.62
CA LEU A 133 -20.14 16.47 -19.48
C LEU A 133 -19.12 16.92 -20.54
N LEU A 134 -18.14 16.08 -20.83
CA LEU A 134 -17.15 16.32 -21.88
C LEU A 134 -17.82 16.39 -23.27
N ASP A 135 -18.75 15.47 -23.55
CA ASP A 135 -19.53 15.46 -24.77
C ASP A 135 -20.36 16.76 -24.94
N TYR A 136 -21.00 17.19 -23.85
CA TYR A 136 -21.75 18.44 -23.81
C TYR A 136 -20.88 19.65 -24.13
N TYR A 137 -19.73 19.81 -23.45
CA TYR A 137 -18.84 20.94 -23.71
C TYR A 137 -18.22 20.89 -25.11
N TYR A 138 -17.85 19.71 -25.58
CA TYR A 138 -17.30 19.54 -26.93
C TYR A 138 -18.33 19.86 -28.01
N SER A 139 -19.59 19.51 -27.83
CA SER A 139 -20.66 19.84 -28.77
C SER A 139 -20.89 21.36 -28.90
N ASP A 140 -20.60 22.11 -27.83
CA ASP A 140 -20.71 23.58 -27.81
C ASP A 140 -19.48 24.28 -28.43
N CYS A 141 -18.26 23.84 -28.09
CA CYS A 141 -17.04 24.56 -28.50
C CYS A 141 -16.30 23.96 -29.69
N GLY A 142 -16.50 22.66 -30.01
CA GLY A 142 -15.83 21.97 -31.10
C GLY A 142 -14.33 21.75 -30.91
N ASP A 143 -13.78 22.08 -29.73
CA ASP A 143 -12.36 21.95 -29.40
C ASP A 143 -12.18 21.03 -28.17
N PHE A 144 -11.40 19.96 -28.34
CA PHE A 144 -11.20 18.96 -27.26
C PHE A 144 -10.45 19.54 -26.07
N PHE A 145 -9.46 20.39 -26.31
CA PHE A 145 -8.67 20.97 -25.21
C PHE A 145 -9.49 21.97 -24.38
N GLU A 146 -10.30 22.79 -25.05
CA GLU A 146 -11.22 23.72 -24.37
C GLU A 146 -12.32 22.96 -23.62
N ALA A 147 -12.87 21.88 -24.21
CA ALA A 147 -13.83 21.04 -23.52
C ALA A 147 -13.25 20.40 -22.24
N MET A 148 -12.00 19.94 -22.30
CA MET A 148 -11.27 19.44 -21.13
C MET A 148 -11.07 20.51 -20.07
N ASN A 149 -10.68 21.71 -20.46
CA ASN A 149 -10.52 22.84 -19.55
C ASN A 149 -11.83 23.13 -18.80
N ARG A 150 -12.96 23.21 -19.51
CA ARG A 150 -14.29 23.41 -18.89
C ARG A 150 -14.67 22.25 -17.96
N LEU A 151 -14.40 21.01 -18.35
CA LEU A 151 -14.62 19.83 -17.53
C LEU A 151 -13.88 19.94 -16.19
N LEU A 152 -12.57 20.22 -16.23
CA LEU A 152 -11.73 20.28 -15.02
C LEU A 152 -12.10 21.41 -14.06
N HIS A 153 -12.81 22.45 -14.54
CA HIS A 153 -13.36 23.51 -13.69
C HIS A 153 -14.74 23.18 -13.12
N ALA A 154 -15.46 22.23 -13.73
CA ALA A 154 -16.82 21.87 -13.33
C ALA A 154 -16.87 20.70 -12.33
N VAL A 155 -15.86 19.81 -12.34
CA VAL A 155 -15.83 18.62 -11.47
C VAL A 155 -15.13 18.92 -10.15
N ASP A 156 -15.74 18.48 -9.05
CA ASP A 156 -15.17 18.51 -7.71
C ASP A 156 -14.81 17.10 -7.26
N GLY A 157 -13.79 16.97 -6.41
CA GLY A 157 -13.34 15.69 -5.86
C GLY A 157 -11.95 15.28 -6.34
N ALA A 158 -11.60 14.02 -6.07
CA ALA A 158 -10.32 13.42 -6.46
C ALA A 158 -10.46 12.65 -7.78
N TYR A 159 -9.53 12.85 -8.72
CA TYR A 159 -9.57 12.14 -10.00
C TYR A 159 -8.20 11.89 -10.61
N ALA A 160 -8.04 10.73 -11.22
CA ALA A 160 -7.09 10.43 -12.28
C ALA A 160 -7.90 9.97 -13.50
N LEU A 161 -7.81 10.74 -14.58
CA LEU A 161 -8.58 10.53 -15.81
C LEU A 161 -7.68 10.11 -16.96
N GLY A 162 -8.14 9.09 -17.72
CA GLY A 162 -7.62 8.78 -19.04
C GLY A 162 -8.75 8.89 -20.06
N ILE A 163 -8.56 9.66 -21.13
CA ILE A 163 -9.62 10.05 -22.06
C ILE A 163 -9.11 9.92 -23.49
N ILE A 164 -9.93 9.29 -24.35
CA ILE A 164 -9.71 9.24 -25.80
C ILE A 164 -10.93 9.78 -26.54
N CYS A 165 -10.69 10.39 -27.70
CA CYS A 165 -11.72 10.98 -28.54
C CYS A 165 -11.62 10.43 -29.97
N ALA A 166 -12.76 10.02 -30.55
CA ALA A 166 -12.85 9.50 -31.90
C ALA A 166 -12.35 10.50 -32.96
N ASP A 167 -12.61 11.80 -32.77
CA ASP A 167 -12.21 12.88 -33.69
C ASP A 167 -10.70 13.20 -33.59
N TYR A 168 -9.98 12.65 -32.57
CA TYR A 168 -8.53 12.80 -32.34
C TYR A 168 -7.86 11.42 -32.15
N PRO A 169 -7.79 10.58 -33.20
CA PRO A 169 -7.37 9.17 -33.09
C PRO A 169 -5.87 8.99 -32.81
N ASP A 170 -5.12 10.08 -32.67
CA ASP A 170 -3.69 10.12 -32.40
C ASP A 170 -3.37 10.71 -31.01
N ARG A 171 -4.37 10.98 -30.18
CA ARG A 171 -4.20 11.68 -28.89
C ARG A 171 -4.88 10.95 -27.74
N LEU A 172 -4.08 10.72 -26.71
CA LEU A 172 -4.52 10.33 -25.37
C LEU A 172 -4.43 11.54 -24.45
N VAL A 173 -5.48 11.82 -23.69
CA VAL A 173 -5.50 12.93 -22.74
C VAL A 173 -5.59 12.37 -21.32
N ALA A 174 -4.82 12.94 -20.41
CA ALA A 174 -4.81 12.58 -18.99
C ALA A 174 -4.94 13.82 -18.12
N ALA A 175 -5.67 13.70 -17.01
CA ALA A 175 -5.75 14.75 -15.99
C ALA A 175 -5.71 14.14 -14.60
N ARG A 176 -5.17 14.90 -13.64
CA ARG A 176 -4.99 14.42 -12.27
C ARG A 176 -5.32 15.46 -11.21
N LYS A 177 -5.99 15.01 -10.14
CA LYS A 177 -6.14 15.72 -8.86
C LYS A 177 -6.31 14.67 -7.75
N ASP A 178 -5.42 14.66 -6.75
CA ASP A 178 -5.45 13.81 -5.55
C ASP A 178 -5.43 12.27 -5.77
N ALA A 179 -5.49 11.77 -7.01
CA ALA A 179 -5.39 10.36 -7.35
C ALA A 179 -4.12 10.06 -8.17
N PRO A 180 -3.41 8.94 -7.97
CA PRO A 180 -2.13 8.68 -8.63
C PRO A 180 -2.28 8.48 -10.13
N LEU A 181 -1.44 9.19 -10.92
CA LEU A 181 -1.30 9.02 -12.36
C LEU A 181 0.12 9.40 -12.78
N LEU A 182 0.71 8.60 -13.63
CA LEU A 182 2.04 8.80 -14.19
C LEU A 182 2.04 8.72 -15.72
N LEU A 183 3.04 9.34 -16.30
CA LEU A 183 3.33 9.36 -17.72
C LEU A 183 4.52 8.43 -18.01
N GLY A 184 4.43 7.60 -19.03
CA GLY A 184 5.51 6.74 -19.51
C GLY A 184 6.00 7.20 -20.88
N PHE A 185 7.32 7.29 -21.05
CA PHE A 185 7.98 7.75 -22.28
C PHE A 185 8.61 6.57 -23.01
N GLY A 186 8.17 6.30 -24.23
CA GLY A 186 8.71 5.27 -25.11
C GLY A 186 9.20 5.82 -26.44
N ASP A 187 9.82 4.98 -27.26
CA ASP A 187 10.28 5.35 -28.60
C ASP A 187 9.15 5.25 -29.63
N GLY A 188 8.57 6.40 -29.97
CA GLY A 188 7.41 6.49 -30.87
C GLY A 188 6.10 5.95 -30.27
N GLU A 189 6.05 5.89 -28.95
CA GLU A 189 4.88 5.49 -28.17
C GLU A 189 4.92 6.12 -26.78
N ASN A 190 3.76 6.38 -26.18
CA ASN A 190 3.66 6.96 -24.86
C ASN A 190 2.49 6.35 -24.09
N PHE A 191 2.58 6.43 -22.77
CA PHE A 191 1.69 5.71 -21.85
C PHE A 191 1.19 6.61 -20.72
N ILE A 192 0.02 6.28 -20.19
CA ILE A 192 -0.38 6.66 -18.84
C ILE A 192 -0.61 5.40 -18.01
N ALA A 193 -0.35 5.48 -16.72
CA ALA A 193 -0.72 4.43 -15.77
C ALA A 193 -0.94 5.00 -14.37
N SER A 194 -1.76 4.31 -13.59
CA SER A 194 -1.92 4.60 -12.17
C SER A 194 -0.80 4.01 -11.30
N ASP A 195 0.03 3.12 -11.86
CA ASP A 195 1.19 2.53 -11.20
C ASP A 195 2.24 2.10 -12.24
N VAL A 196 3.51 2.23 -11.87
CA VAL A 196 4.65 1.91 -12.73
C VAL A 196 4.72 0.44 -13.13
N THR A 197 4.19 -0.46 -12.30
CA THR A 197 4.19 -1.90 -12.58
C THR A 197 3.47 -2.26 -13.88
N ALA A 198 2.49 -1.45 -14.30
CA ALA A 198 1.81 -1.62 -15.58
C ALA A 198 2.72 -1.39 -16.79
N LEU A 199 3.72 -0.52 -16.66
CA LEU A 199 4.53 -0.02 -17.77
C LEU A 199 5.94 -0.63 -17.87
N ILE A 200 6.42 -1.28 -16.83
CA ILE A 200 7.84 -1.66 -16.66
C ILE A 200 8.39 -2.55 -17.77
N ARG A 201 7.53 -3.26 -18.53
CA ARG A 201 7.91 -4.04 -19.71
C ARG A 201 8.06 -3.18 -20.98
N HIS A 202 7.44 -2.02 -21.01
CA HIS A 202 7.40 -1.14 -22.19
C HIS A 202 8.34 0.04 -22.03
N THR A 203 8.35 0.66 -20.85
CA THR A 203 9.26 1.76 -20.52
C THR A 203 9.59 1.80 -19.04
N ARG A 204 10.80 2.26 -18.72
CA ARG A 204 11.26 2.57 -17.37
C ARG A 204 11.39 4.09 -17.14
N ASP A 205 11.23 4.89 -18.19
CA ASP A 205 11.32 6.33 -18.12
C ASP A 205 9.93 6.90 -17.90
N ILE A 206 9.72 7.48 -16.72
CA ILE A 206 8.41 7.96 -16.27
C ILE A 206 8.49 9.39 -15.75
N ALA A 207 7.34 10.05 -15.69
CA ALA A 207 7.15 11.26 -14.89
C ALA A 207 5.84 11.19 -14.13
N TYR A 208 5.82 11.71 -12.90
CA TYR A 208 4.60 11.82 -12.11
C TYR A 208 3.85 13.10 -12.47
N MET A 209 2.55 13.02 -12.63
CA MET A 209 1.68 14.18 -12.75
C MET A 209 1.47 14.81 -11.37
N ASP A 210 1.36 16.13 -11.31
CA ASP A 210 0.99 16.89 -10.13
C ASP A 210 -0.51 17.25 -10.15
N ASP A 211 -1.05 17.70 -9.01
CA ASP A 211 -2.47 18.02 -8.90
C ASP A 211 -2.87 19.21 -9.77
N GLY A 212 -3.92 19.01 -10.55
CA GLY A 212 -4.44 20.00 -11.48
C GLY A 212 -3.71 20.04 -12.82
N GLU A 213 -2.81 19.12 -13.10
CA GLU A 213 -2.16 19.01 -14.40
C GLU A 213 -3.04 18.27 -15.43
N LEU A 214 -2.90 18.70 -16.67
CA LEU A 214 -3.45 18.11 -17.89
C LEU A 214 -2.31 17.70 -18.81
N ALA A 215 -2.29 16.45 -19.26
CA ALA A 215 -1.31 15.95 -20.21
C ALA A 215 -1.97 15.51 -21.52
N ILE A 216 -1.33 15.85 -22.65
CA ILE A 216 -1.71 15.41 -23.99
C ILE A 216 -0.56 14.55 -24.52
N LEU A 217 -0.85 13.29 -24.78
CA LEU A 217 0.10 12.31 -25.27
C LEU A 217 -0.19 12.01 -26.75
N SER A 218 0.86 11.94 -27.54
CA SER A 218 0.85 11.48 -28.93
C SER A 218 2.02 10.52 -29.16
N ARG A 219 2.12 9.92 -30.34
CA ARG A 219 3.28 9.09 -30.69
C ARG A 219 4.62 9.85 -30.65
N SER A 220 4.58 11.16 -30.88
CA SER A 220 5.77 12.02 -30.99
C SER A 220 6.22 12.63 -29.66
N GLY A 221 5.42 12.50 -28.60
CA GLY A 221 5.77 13.03 -27.28
C GLY A 221 4.58 13.40 -26.41
N ILE A 222 4.89 13.92 -25.24
CA ILE A 222 3.95 14.31 -24.19
C ILE A 222 4.09 15.81 -23.94
N ARG A 223 2.96 16.50 -23.83
CA ARG A 223 2.89 17.91 -23.38
C ARG A 223 2.06 17.96 -22.13
N VAL A 224 2.59 18.61 -21.08
CA VAL A 224 1.92 18.78 -19.81
C VAL A 224 1.61 20.26 -19.58
N TYR A 225 0.46 20.53 -18.99
CA TYR A 225 -0.03 21.88 -18.69
C TYR A 225 -0.48 21.95 -17.23
N ASP A 226 -0.25 23.09 -16.58
CA ASP A 226 -0.76 23.39 -15.25
C ASP A 226 -2.26 23.81 -15.27
N ARG A 227 -2.82 24.10 -14.09
CA ARG A 227 -4.21 24.57 -13.93
C ARG A 227 -4.54 25.85 -14.73
N GLN A 228 -3.54 26.64 -15.08
CA GLN A 228 -3.67 27.86 -15.89
C GLN A 228 -3.36 27.60 -17.36
N LEU A 229 -3.29 26.33 -17.77
CA LEU A 229 -2.96 25.87 -19.13
C LEU A 229 -1.59 26.36 -19.63
N ARG A 230 -0.65 26.61 -18.73
CA ARG A 230 0.73 26.94 -19.09
C ARG A 230 1.53 25.65 -19.23
N PRO A 231 2.41 25.54 -20.25
CA PRO A 231 3.27 24.37 -20.41
C PRO A 231 4.17 24.14 -19.19
N VAL A 232 4.29 22.88 -18.76
CA VAL A 232 5.13 22.46 -17.65
C VAL A 232 6.12 21.41 -18.13
N GLU A 233 7.40 21.59 -17.80
CA GLU A 233 8.41 20.55 -18.01
C GLU A 233 8.41 19.60 -16.82
N LYS A 234 8.36 18.30 -17.10
CA LYS A 234 8.36 17.27 -16.06
C LYS A 234 9.74 16.70 -15.83
N LYS A 235 10.06 16.45 -14.56
CA LYS A 235 11.26 15.69 -14.20
C LYS A 235 11.06 14.23 -14.54
N HIS A 236 11.96 13.70 -15.35
CA HIS A 236 11.97 12.28 -15.67
C HIS A 236 12.63 11.48 -14.55
N HIS A 237 12.07 10.31 -14.30
CA HIS A 237 12.58 9.33 -13.35
C HIS A 237 12.81 8.01 -14.09
N HIS A 238 14.00 7.43 -13.93
CA HIS A 238 14.27 6.09 -14.39
C HIS A 238 13.97 5.07 -13.30
N VAL A 239 13.23 4.03 -13.65
CA VAL A 239 12.85 2.95 -12.70
C VAL A 239 13.84 1.81 -12.82
N ASP A 240 14.68 1.63 -11.79
CA ASP A 240 15.73 0.62 -11.75
C ASP A 240 15.24 -0.80 -11.40
N TRP A 241 13.93 -1.00 -11.26
CA TRP A 241 13.39 -2.31 -10.91
C TRP A 241 13.56 -3.28 -12.08
N GLU A 242 14.02 -4.49 -11.74
CA GLU A 242 14.01 -5.59 -12.70
C GLU A 242 12.59 -6.09 -12.94
N VAL A 243 12.27 -6.47 -14.18
CA VAL A 243 10.95 -7.02 -14.55
C VAL A 243 10.64 -8.27 -13.70
N ASP A 244 11.66 -9.11 -13.47
CA ASP A 244 11.56 -10.33 -12.68
C ASP A 244 11.20 -10.07 -11.20
N ALA A 245 11.50 -8.88 -10.68
CA ALA A 245 11.11 -8.50 -9.33
C ALA A 245 9.59 -8.42 -9.15
N ALA A 246 8.86 -8.11 -10.21
CA ALA A 246 7.40 -8.08 -10.26
C ALA A 246 6.78 -9.42 -10.70
N GLU A 247 7.56 -10.50 -10.77
CA GLU A 247 7.10 -11.86 -11.09
C GLU A 247 7.23 -12.79 -9.87
N LYS A 248 6.51 -13.93 -9.88
CA LYS A 248 6.50 -14.85 -8.73
C LYS A 248 7.82 -15.56 -8.49
N GLY A 249 8.74 -15.60 -9.46
CA GLY A 249 10.09 -16.18 -9.31
C GLY A 249 10.10 -17.65 -8.84
N GLY A 250 9.14 -18.46 -9.28
CA GLY A 250 9.00 -19.88 -8.90
C GLY A 250 8.18 -20.14 -7.63
N TYR A 251 7.77 -19.12 -6.89
CA TYR A 251 6.87 -19.27 -5.74
C TYR A 251 5.41 -19.45 -6.19
N ALA A 252 4.62 -20.16 -5.39
CA ALA A 252 3.19 -20.37 -5.66
C ALA A 252 2.41 -19.03 -5.60
N HIS A 253 2.76 -18.15 -4.65
CA HIS A 253 2.11 -16.88 -4.40
C HIS A 253 3.12 -15.75 -4.23
N PHE A 254 2.73 -14.52 -4.57
CA PHE A 254 3.53 -13.32 -4.31
C PHE A 254 3.80 -13.14 -2.81
N MET A 255 2.79 -13.36 -1.97
CA MET A 255 2.95 -13.23 -0.52
C MET A 255 4.07 -14.12 0.02
N LEU A 256 4.14 -15.39 -0.40
CA LEU A 256 5.23 -16.27 0.03
C LEU A 256 6.59 -15.78 -0.45
N LYS A 257 6.70 -15.39 -1.73
CA LYS A 257 7.92 -14.75 -2.27
C LYS A 257 8.35 -13.57 -1.41
N GLU A 258 7.44 -12.66 -1.12
CA GLU A 258 7.70 -11.43 -0.38
C GLU A 258 8.05 -11.69 1.09
N ILE A 259 7.49 -12.74 1.72
CA ILE A 259 7.93 -13.21 3.04
C ILE A 259 9.37 -13.71 2.97
N MET A 260 9.72 -14.52 1.96
CA MET A 260 11.06 -15.10 1.79
C MET A 260 12.10 -14.05 1.35
N GLU A 261 11.69 -12.95 0.75
CA GLU A 261 12.56 -11.82 0.35
C GLU A 261 12.95 -10.89 1.52
N GLN A 262 12.34 -11.01 2.69
CA GLN A 262 12.57 -10.09 3.82
C GLN A 262 14.06 -9.96 4.21
N PRO A 263 14.87 -11.02 4.26
CA PRO A 263 16.31 -10.88 4.57
C PRO A 263 17.03 -9.95 3.59
N ALA A 264 16.81 -10.14 2.30
CA ALA A 264 17.41 -9.31 1.26
C ALA A 264 16.88 -7.86 1.30
N ALA A 265 15.58 -7.67 1.55
CA ALA A 265 14.94 -6.37 1.65
C ALA A 265 15.49 -5.57 2.86
N ILE A 266 15.63 -6.20 4.03
CA ILE A 266 16.21 -5.57 5.21
C ILE A 266 17.68 -5.21 4.96
N ARG A 267 18.47 -6.11 4.36
CA ARG A 267 19.86 -5.83 4.00
C ARG A 267 19.95 -4.59 3.10
N LYS A 268 19.10 -4.50 2.09
CA LYS A 268 19.05 -3.35 1.17
C LYS A 268 18.63 -2.05 1.87
N ALA A 269 17.67 -2.11 2.79
CA ALA A 269 17.19 -0.97 3.55
C ALA A 269 18.22 -0.40 4.53
N THR A 270 19.14 -1.25 5.06
CA THR A 270 20.02 -0.90 6.17
C THR A 270 21.48 -0.71 5.78
N ALA A 271 22.00 -1.48 4.81
CA ALA A 271 23.44 -1.54 4.52
C ALA A 271 24.07 -0.19 4.15
N ALA A 272 23.42 0.61 3.31
CA ALA A 272 23.94 1.92 2.90
C ALA A 272 23.85 2.96 4.03
N ARG A 273 23.03 2.71 5.05
CA ARG A 273 22.76 3.62 6.18
C ARG A 273 23.60 3.31 7.43
N ILE A 274 24.45 2.29 7.36
CA ILE A 274 25.40 1.96 8.44
C ILE A 274 26.82 2.02 7.86
N GLN A 275 27.60 3.00 8.29
CA GLN A 275 28.96 3.25 7.81
C GLN A 275 29.91 3.36 9.00
N GLY A 276 30.97 2.55 9.02
CA GLY A 276 31.94 2.55 10.12
C GLY A 276 31.33 2.26 11.50
N GLY A 277 30.25 1.47 11.56
CA GLY A 277 29.53 1.15 12.79
C GLY A 277 28.61 2.27 13.31
N ARG A 278 28.33 3.28 12.49
CA ARG A 278 27.43 4.40 12.82
C ARG A 278 26.30 4.50 11.82
N VAL A 279 25.14 4.96 12.29
CA VAL A 279 23.99 5.24 11.42
C VAL A 279 24.19 6.58 10.73
N VAL A 280 24.02 6.59 9.40
CA VAL A 280 24.14 7.77 8.54
C VAL A 280 22.89 7.89 7.69
N LEU A 281 22.11 8.95 7.89
CA LEU A 281 20.87 9.24 7.16
C LEU A 281 21.10 10.48 6.27
N GLN A 282 21.69 10.27 5.09
CA GLN A 282 22.06 11.35 4.17
C GLN A 282 20.86 12.11 3.59
N ASP A 283 19.71 11.44 3.50
CA ASP A 283 18.47 12.01 2.97
C ASP A 283 17.71 12.88 3.99
N LEU A 284 18.17 12.88 5.26
CA LEU A 284 17.54 13.67 6.32
C LEU A 284 18.12 15.08 6.32
N THR A 285 17.25 16.09 6.23
CA THR A 285 17.65 17.51 6.20
C THR A 285 17.60 18.19 7.57
N MET A 286 17.06 17.50 8.60
CA MET A 286 17.02 18.01 9.98
C MET A 286 18.44 18.23 10.53
N THR A 287 18.69 19.44 11.04
CA THR A 287 19.96 19.72 11.73
C THR A 287 19.99 19.08 13.14
N PRO A 288 21.19 18.86 13.71
CA PRO A 288 21.31 18.39 15.09
C PRO A 288 20.57 19.27 16.10
N GLU A 289 20.53 20.57 15.89
CA GLU A 289 19.83 21.55 16.75
C GLU A 289 18.30 21.33 16.67
N GLN A 290 17.75 21.13 15.48
CA GLN A 290 16.33 20.84 15.27
C GLN A 290 15.94 19.50 15.93
N ILE A 291 16.78 18.46 15.81
CA ILE A 291 16.55 17.16 16.44
C ILE A 291 16.54 17.31 17.98
N ARG A 292 17.46 18.06 18.57
CA ARG A 292 17.49 18.30 20.03
C ARG A 292 16.33 19.14 20.52
N ALA A 293 15.90 20.12 19.71
CA ALA A 293 14.79 21.04 20.04
C ALA A 293 13.41 20.46 19.74
N MET A 294 13.33 19.31 19.08
CA MET A 294 12.09 18.66 18.67
C MET A 294 11.13 18.49 19.87
N GLY A 295 9.88 18.88 19.68
CA GLY A 295 8.81 18.80 20.66
C GLY A 295 8.21 17.40 20.79
N ARG A 296 6.93 17.26 20.44
CA ARG A 296 6.21 15.99 20.43
C ARG A 296 6.54 15.22 19.15
N ILE A 297 6.45 13.89 19.25
CA ILE A 297 6.62 12.99 18.12
C ILE A 297 5.28 12.27 17.91
N TYR A 298 4.75 12.37 16.71
CA TYR A 298 3.59 11.61 16.27
C TYR A 298 4.01 10.61 15.20
N ILE A 299 3.43 9.41 15.24
CA ILE A 299 3.50 8.46 14.12
C ILE A 299 2.08 8.30 13.58
N VAL A 300 1.88 8.60 12.30
CA VAL A 300 0.57 8.58 11.68
C VAL A 300 0.58 7.63 10.49
N ALA A 301 -0.32 6.64 10.51
CA ALA A 301 -0.36 5.59 9.50
C ALA A 301 -1.70 4.84 9.49
N CYS A 302 -1.88 3.92 8.53
CA CYS A 302 -3.00 2.98 8.43
C CYS A 302 -2.49 1.52 8.40
N GLY A 303 -3.33 0.58 8.86
CA GLY A 303 -3.11 -0.87 8.74
C GLY A 303 -1.77 -1.34 9.29
N SER A 304 -1.04 -2.16 8.54
CA SER A 304 0.26 -2.69 8.96
C SER A 304 1.28 -1.58 9.28
N SER A 305 1.26 -0.47 8.55
CA SER A 305 2.14 0.68 8.85
C SER A 305 1.79 1.34 10.20
N TYR A 306 0.52 1.35 10.61
CA TYR A 306 0.14 1.75 11.96
C TYR A 306 0.73 0.79 13.01
N HIS A 307 0.74 -0.52 12.75
CA HIS A 307 1.36 -1.50 13.65
C HIS A 307 2.89 -1.36 13.71
N VAL A 308 3.55 -0.94 12.61
CA VAL A 308 4.96 -0.49 12.68
C VAL A 308 5.09 0.66 13.66
N GLY A 309 4.19 1.64 13.60
CA GLY A 309 4.14 2.75 14.54
C GLY A 309 4.00 2.30 15.99
N MET A 310 3.16 1.27 16.24
CA MET A 310 2.98 0.72 17.60
C MET A 310 4.27 0.08 18.15
N VAL A 311 5.04 -0.64 17.33
CA VAL A 311 6.39 -1.11 17.70
C VAL A 311 7.34 0.08 17.88
N GLY A 312 7.29 1.01 16.93
CA GLY A 312 8.11 2.22 16.92
C GLY A 312 7.93 3.09 18.15
N LYS A 313 6.72 3.19 18.68
CA LYS A 313 6.45 3.91 19.93
C LYS A 313 7.35 3.41 21.06
N TYR A 314 7.33 2.10 21.34
CA TYR A 314 8.14 1.52 22.40
C TYR A 314 9.64 1.74 22.17
N ASN A 315 10.11 1.56 20.94
CA ASN A 315 11.51 1.69 20.60
C ASN A 315 11.99 3.15 20.66
N LEU A 316 11.24 4.08 20.05
CA LEU A 316 11.60 5.50 20.05
C LEU A 316 11.51 6.11 21.45
N GLU A 317 10.46 5.80 22.24
CA GLU A 317 10.35 6.28 23.63
C GLU A 317 11.53 5.81 24.48
N ARG A 318 12.00 4.56 24.28
CA ARG A 318 13.17 4.01 24.96
C ARG A 318 14.46 4.69 24.52
N MET A 319 14.66 4.88 23.21
CA MET A 319 15.88 5.50 22.66
C MET A 319 15.93 7.01 22.89
N LEU A 320 14.82 7.73 22.74
CA LEU A 320 14.79 9.19 22.72
C LEU A 320 14.40 9.81 24.07
N ARG A 321 13.82 9.02 24.98
CA ARG A 321 13.23 9.48 26.27
C ARG A 321 12.23 10.62 26.08
N ARG A 322 11.46 10.54 25.00
CA ARG A 322 10.35 11.45 24.65
C ARG A 322 9.09 10.65 24.37
N SER A 323 7.93 11.21 24.72
CA SER A 323 6.65 10.60 24.39
C SER A 323 6.45 10.53 22.88
N VAL A 324 5.95 9.39 22.40
CA VAL A 324 5.55 9.16 21.03
C VAL A 324 4.06 8.80 21.01
N GLU A 325 3.28 9.53 20.26
CA GLU A 325 1.88 9.24 20.04
C GLU A 325 1.69 8.54 18.70
N VAL A 326 0.90 7.48 18.67
CA VAL A 326 0.62 6.72 17.44
C VAL A 326 -0.85 6.86 17.10
N CYS A 327 -1.15 7.38 15.93
CA CYS A 327 -2.50 7.70 15.52
C CYS A 327 -2.87 6.96 14.22
N LEU A 328 -4.11 6.48 14.14
CA LEU A 328 -4.70 6.09 12.86
C LEU A 328 -4.88 7.35 12.00
N ALA A 329 -4.44 7.30 10.75
CA ALA A 329 -4.48 8.47 9.88
C ALA A 329 -5.92 8.94 9.60
N SER A 330 -6.86 8.00 9.46
CA SER A 330 -8.30 8.28 9.31
C SER A 330 -8.87 9.08 10.47
N GLU A 331 -8.41 8.83 11.71
CA GLU A 331 -8.88 9.51 12.91
C GLU A 331 -8.13 10.83 13.14
N PHE A 332 -6.80 10.83 12.94
CA PHE A 332 -5.94 11.99 13.17
C PHE A 332 -6.44 13.26 12.46
N ARG A 333 -6.87 13.11 11.20
CA ARG A 333 -7.34 14.24 10.38
C ARG A 333 -8.60 14.93 10.93
N TYR A 334 -9.42 14.20 11.70
CA TYR A 334 -10.70 14.71 12.24
C TYR A 334 -10.66 15.00 13.74
N ALA A 335 -9.60 14.56 14.43
CA ALA A 335 -9.49 14.68 15.88
C ALA A 335 -9.08 16.07 16.39
N ASP A 336 -8.97 17.08 15.51
CA ASP A 336 -8.40 18.39 15.84
C ASP A 336 -7.04 18.26 16.57
N PRO A 337 -6.04 17.63 15.96
CA PRO A 337 -4.83 17.17 16.64
C PRO A 337 -4.04 18.34 17.24
N ILE A 338 -3.52 18.11 18.46
CA ILE A 338 -2.68 19.09 19.17
C ILE A 338 -1.26 18.98 18.62
N VAL A 339 -1.05 19.36 17.37
CA VAL A 339 0.24 19.33 16.67
C VAL A 339 0.56 20.73 16.15
N GLY A 340 1.83 21.13 16.13
CA GLY A 340 2.23 22.46 15.69
C GLY A 340 3.71 22.61 15.43
N GLU A 341 4.16 23.87 15.36
CA GLU A 341 5.56 24.20 15.15
C GLU A 341 6.48 23.56 16.20
N GLY A 342 7.57 22.96 15.75
CA GLY A 342 8.51 22.22 16.58
C GLY A 342 8.15 20.75 16.83
N ASP A 343 6.93 20.32 16.49
CA ASP A 343 6.56 18.90 16.56
C ASP A 343 7.02 18.15 15.30
N LEU A 344 7.31 16.86 15.43
CA LEU A 344 7.64 15.95 14.34
C LEU A 344 6.49 14.97 14.10
N VAL A 345 6.01 14.90 12.87
CA VAL A 345 5.05 13.89 12.44
C VAL A 345 5.74 12.91 11.49
N ILE A 346 5.90 11.68 11.93
CA ILE A 346 6.44 10.57 11.15
C ILE A 346 5.28 9.89 10.45
N VAL A 347 5.26 9.97 9.13
CA VAL A 347 4.24 9.34 8.29
C VAL A 347 4.80 8.03 7.74
N ILE A 348 4.15 6.90 8.02
CA ILE A 348 4.59 5.59 7.53
C ILE A 348 3.57 5.08 6.52
N ASN A 349 4.06 4.77 5.30
CA ASN A 349 3.19 4.27 4.23
C ASN A 349 3.99 3.42 3.22
N GLN A 350 3.44 2.32 2.73
CA GLN A 350 4.13 1.48 1.74
C GLN A 350 4.06 2.13 0.35
N SER A 351 2.87 2.43 -0.15
CA SER A 351 2.64 2.96 -1.50
C SER A 351 2.95 4.45 -1.65
N GLY A 352 2.85 5.20 -0.54
CA GLY A 352 2.91 6.65 -0.54
C GLY A 352 1.68 7.33 -1.16
N GLU A 353 0.57 6.59 -1.33
CA GLU A 353 -0.64 7.05 -2.02
C GLU A 353 -1.94 6.81 -1.22
N THR A 354 -1.85 6.40 0.05
CA THR A 354 -3.05 6.18 0.88
C THR A 354 -3.69 7.52 1.24
N LEU A 355 -4.95 7.70 0.86
CA LEU A 355 -5.64 9.00 0.96
C LEU A 355 -5.71 9.52 2.40
N ASP A 356 -6.14 8.69 3.36
CA ASP A 356 -6.20 9.10 4.77
C ASP A 356 -4.84 9.55 5.29
N THR A 357 -3.77 8.82 4.93
CA THR A 357 -2.41 9.14 5.36
C THR A 357 -1.94 10.47 4.76
N MET A 358 -2.28 10.73 3.49
CA MET A 358 -1.98 12.00 2.82
C MET A 358 -2.76 13.16 3.44
N ALA A 359 -4.04 12.96 3.72
CA ALA A 359 -4.87 13.98 4.36
C ALA A 359 -4.38 14.32 5.78
N ALA A 360 -3.96 13.31 6.55
CA ALA A 360 -3.36 13.52 7.87
C ALA A 360 -2.01 14.26 7.79
N LEU A 361 -1.17 13.96 6.80
CA LEU A 361 0.05 14.70 6.50
C LEU A 361 -0.24 16.18 6.24
N ARG A 362 -1.19 16.45 5.35
CA ARG A 362 -1.57 17.83 4.97
C ARG A 362 -2.13 18.59 6.18
N GLU A 363 -2.95 17.96 7.03
CA GLU A 363 -3.46 18.57 8.26
C GLU A 363 -2.34 18.91 9.24
N ALA A 364 -1.38 18.00 9.46
CA ALA A 364 -0.22 18.27 10.31
C ALA A 364 0.66 19.40 9.76
N LYS A 365 0.92 19.40 8.46
CA LYS A 365 1.72 20.42 7.77
C LYS A 365 1.06 21.81 7.83
N LYS A 366 -0.27 21.88 7.65
CA LYS A 366 -1.07 23.10 7.79
C LYS A 366 -0.93 23.71 9.19
N ARG A 367 -0.72 22.88 10.23
CA ARG A 367 -0.51 23.30 11.62
C ARG A 367 0.93 23.66 11.95
N GLY A 368 1.85 23.54 10.99
CA GLY A 368 3.25 23.92 11.14
C GLY A 368 4.18 22.81 11.62
N ALA A 369 3.72 21.56 11.73
CA ALA A 369 4.58 20.43 12.09
C ALA A 369 5.53 20.09 10.94
N ARG A 370 6.72 19.58 11.31
CA ARG A 370 7.65 18.99 10.35
C ARG A 370 7.22 17.58 9.99
N ILE A 371 7.24 17.26 8.70
CA ILE A 371 6.82 15.96 8.20
C ILE A 371 8.04 15.14 7.76
N LEU A 372 8.21 13.95 8.35
CA LEU A 372 9.17 12.94 7.91
C LEU A 372 8.41 11.71 7.44
N SER A 373 8.58 11.29 6.21
CA SER A 373 7.91 10.10 5.69
C SER A 373 8.85 8.90 5.56
N ILE A 374 8.34 7.71 5.88
CA ILE A 374 8.96 6.42 5.62
C ILE A 374 8.08 5.71 4.58
N VAL A 375 8.55 5.66 3.33
CA VAL A 375 7.79 5.15 2.18
C VAL A 375 8.62 4.21 1.31
N ASN A 376 7.98 3.36 0.52
CA ASN A 376 8.70 2.46 -0.38
C ASN A 376 8.76 2.98 -1.82
N VAL A 377 7.72 3.68 -2.28
CA VAL A 377 7.62 4.14 -3.67
C VAL A 377 8.27 5.51 -3.83
N VAL A 378 9.34 5.54 -4.63
CA VAL A 378 10.06 6.78 -4.94
C VAL A 378 9.16 7.73 -5.72
N GLY A 379 9.13 9.01 -5.30
CA GLY A 379 8.35 10.06 -5.97
C GLY A 379 6.83 9.97 -5.76
N SER A 380 6.37 9.11 -4.83
CA SER A 380 4.95 9.06 -4.45
C SER A 380 4.45 10.39 -3.88
N SER A 381 3.13 10.56 -3.82
CA SER A 381 2.51 11.81 -3.37
C SER A 381 2.92 12.19 -1.95
N ILE A 382 2.90 11.23 -1.01
CA ILE A 382 3.40 11.45 0.36
C ILE A 382 4.88 11.86 0.36
N ALA A 383 5.72 11.20 -0.45
CA ALA A 383 7.14 11.56 -0.54
C ALA A 383 7.37 12.99 -1.04
N ARG A 384 6.59 13.43 -2.04
CA ARG A 384 6.72 14.79 -2.60
C ARG A 384 6.24 15.89 -1.64
N GLU A 385 5.27 15.59 -0.80
CA GLU A 385 4.70 16.57 0.14
C GLU A 385 5.44 16.61 1.50
N SER A 386 6.33 15.66 1.78
CA SER A 386 7.10 15.59 3.02
C SER A 386 8.31 16.50 3.02
N ASP A 387 8.75 16.95 4.20
CA ASP A 387 9.96 17.75 4.37
C ASP A 387 11.23 16.86 4.34
N ASP A 388 11.11 15.63 4.87
CA ASP A 388 12.15 14.60 4.83
C ASP A 388 11.57 13.26 4.39
N VAL A 389 12.34 12.47 3.63
CA VAL A 389 11.89 11.18 3.11
C VAL A 389 12.94 10.11 3.34
N LEU A 390 12.55 9.02 3.99
CA LEU A 390 13.36 7.81 4.12
C LEU A 390 12.72 6.67 3.33
N TYR A 391 13.32 6.29 2.21
CA TYR A 391 12.83 5.17 1.41
C TYR A 391 13.22 3.83 2.02
N THR A 392 12.30 2.87 2.03
CA THR A 392 12.52 1.52 2.58
C THR A 392 13.29 0.61 1.64
N TRP A 393 13.32 0.90 0.34
CA TRP A 393 14.00 0.13 -0.70
C TRP A 393 13.61 -1.37 -0.73
N ALA A 394 12.38 -1.70 -0.29
CA ALA A 394 11.89 -3.08 -0.27
C ALA A 394 11.65 -3.68 -1.66
N GLY A 395 11.71 -2.86 -2.71
CA GLY A 395 11.29 -3.26 -4.06
C GLY A 395 9.76 -3.35 -4.21
N PRO A 396 9.27 -3.86 -5.34
CA PRO A 396 7.82 -4.01 -5.54
C PRO A 396 7.25 -5.03 -4.57
N GLU A 397 6.09 -4.72 -4.00
CA GLU A 397 5.28 -5.60 -3.15
C GLU A 397 3.89 -5.69 -3.75
N ILE A 398 3.53 -6.88 -4.26
CA ILE A 398 2.36 -7.12 -5.10
C ILE A 398 1.21 -7.75 -4.31
N ALA A 399 1.51 -8.68 -3.38
CA ALA A 399 0.49 -9.26 -2.53
C ALA A 399 -0.26 -8.16 -1.77
N VAL A 400 -1.58 -8.26 -1.69
CA VAL A 400 -2.42 -7.25 -1.03
C VAL A 400 -2.02 -7.11 0.45
N ALA A 401 -1.86 -8.23 1.14
CA ALA A 401 -1.37 -8.24 2.52
C ALA A 401 0.12 -7.86 2.57
N THR A 402 0.44 -6.80 3.27
CA THR A 402 1.81 -6.28 3.42
C THR A 402 2.68 -7.23 4.25
N THR A 403 3.90 -7.51 3.80
CA THR A 403 4.87 -8.39 4.46
C THR A 403 6.27 -7.77 4.56
N LYS A 404 7.07 -7.78 3.49
CA LYS A 404 8.44 -7.25 3.49
C LYS A 404 8.49 -5.72 3.71
N ALA A 405 7.46 -4.99 3.29
CA ALA A 405 7.40 -3.57 3.54
C ALA A 405 7.25 -3.26 5.03
N TYR A 406 6.46 -4.03 5.79
CA TYR A 406 6.37 -3.92 7.24
C TYR A 406 7.75 -4.08 7.91
N SER A 407 8.50 -5.11 7.54
CA SER A 407 9.83 -5.39 8.11
C SER A 407 10.84 -4.30 7.76
N THR A 408 10.82 -3.78 6.53
CA THR A 408 11.73 -2.71 6.13
C THR A 408 11.35 -1.35 6.73
N GLN A 409 10.07 -1.07 6.93
CA GLN A 409 9.62 0.12 7.66
C GLN A 409 10.11 0.10 9.11
N MET A 410 10.00 -1.03 9.81
CA MET A 410 10.57 -1.18 11.16
C MET A 410 12.09 -0.98 11.17
N ALA A 411 12.81 -1.55 10.21
CA ALA A 411 14.26 -1.39 10.12
C ALA A 411 14.67 0.08 9.97
N VAL A 412 14.01 0.81 9.07
CA VAL A 412 14.26 2.24 8.85
C VAL A 412 13.89 3.08 10.08
N LEU A 413 12.78 2.76 10.75
CA LEU A 413 12.35 3.45 11.96
C LEU A 413 13.33 3.23 13.13
N ASN A 414 13.89 2.02 13.26
CA ASN A 414 14.92 1.73 14.26
C ASN A 414 16.24 2.49 13.98
N LEU A 415 16.65 2.60 12.70
CA LEU A 415 17.80 3.42 12.31
C LEU A 415 17.57 4.91 12.61
N LEU A 416 16.36 5.41 12.35
CA LEU A 416 15.98 6.79 12.69
C LEU A 416 16.08 7.03 14.20
N GLY A 417 15.57 6.09 15.00
CA GLY A 417 15.65 6.17 16.46
C GLY A 417 17.09 6.18 16.98
N LEU A 418 17.96 5.33 16.43
CA LEU A 418 19.39 5.30 16.77
C LEU A 418 20.09 6.60 16.39
N TYR A 419 19.83 7.11 15.19
CA TYR A 419 20.40 8.37 14.72
C TYR A 419 19.99 9.56 15.61
N PHE A 420 18.69 9.67 15.91
CA PHE A 420 18.19 10.71 16.80
C PHE A 420 18.73 10.56 18.23
N GLY A 421 18.74 9.33 18.75
CA GLY A 421 19.24 9.03 20.09
C GLY A 421 20.73 9.36 20.24
N GLU A 422 21.54 9.12 19.21
CA GLU A 422 22.96 9.53 19.17
C GLU A 422 23.09 11.06 19.18
N VAL A 423 22.35 11.78 18.33
CA VAL A 423 22.36 13.26 18.27
C VAL A 423 21.91 13.88 19.60
N MET A 424 20.91 13.28 20.24
CA MET A 424 20.37 13.75 21.53
C MET A 424 21.22 13.32 22.73
N GLY A 425 22.13 12.34 22.56
CA GLY A 425 22.92 11.76 23.66
C GLY A 425 22.09 10.92 24.65
N THR A 426 20.97 10.33 24.20
CA THR A 426 20.03 9.57 25.03
C THR A 426 20.18 8.06 24.93
N VAL A 427 20.94 7.57 23.95
CA VAL A 427 21.31 6.16 23.80
C VAL A 427 22.78 6.01 24.23
N ASP A 428 23.05 5.11 25.19
CA ASP A 428 24.40 4.80 25.60
C ASP A 428 25.17 4.02 24.52
N TYR A 429 26.50 4.05 24.59
CA TYR A 429 27.37 3.44 23.58
C TYR A 429 27.18 1.92 23.47
N GLU A 430 26.94 1.23 24.58
CA GLU A 430 26.78 -0.23 24.61
C GLU A 430 25.47 -0.63 23.89
N THR A 431 24.35 -0.01 24.24
CA THR A 431 23.05 -0.19 23.58
C THR A 431 23.14 0.15 22.09
N TYR A 432 23.78 1.28 21.73
CA TYR A 432 23.94 1.71 20.35
C TYR A 432 24.70 0.66 19.51
N THR A 433 25.85 0.22 20.01
CA THR A 433 26.69 -0.75 19.29
C THR A 433 26.07 -2.13 19.20
N ALA A 434 25.34 -2.57 20.24
CA ALA A 434 24.56 -3.81 20.22
C ALA A 434 23.46 -3.76 19.16
N MET A 435 22.70 -2.66 19.12
CA MET A 435 21.66 -2.45 18.12
C MET A 435 22.22 -2.45 16.69
N VAL A 436 23.30 -1.72 16.42
CA VAL A 436 23.92 -1.67 15.09
C VAL A 436 24.42 -3.05 14.66
N ARG A 437 25.11 -3.77 15.56
CA ARG A 437 25.58 -5.14 15.31
C ARG A 437 24.40 -6.06 14.96
N ASP A 438 23.36 -6.02 15.76
CA ASP A 438 22.23 -6.92 15.59
C ASP A 438 21.35 -6.55 14.38
N ILE A 439 21.22 -5.26 14.02
CA ILE A 439 20.58 -4.82 12.77
C ILE A 439 21.33 -5.40 11.55
N LEU A 440 22.65 -5.39 11.57
CA LEU A 440 23.45 -5.98 10.48
C LEU A 440 23.32 -7.51 10.41
N ALA A 441 23.06 -8.17 11.55
CA ALA A 441 22.86 -9.61 11.63
C ALA A 441 21.39 -10.06 11.38
N LEU A 442 20.44 -9.12 11.33
CA LEU A 442 19.02 -9.46 11.13
C LEU A 442 18.75 -10.31 9.88
N PRO A 443 19.35 -10.03 8.71
CA PRO A 443 19.10 -10.82 7.52
C PRO A 443 19.40 -12.32 7.73
N GLU A 444 20.57 -12.65 8.26
CA GLU A 444 20.99 -14.04 8.50
C GLU A 444 20.15 -14.73 9.60
N LYS A 445 19.78 -13.99 10.63
CA LYS A 445 18.88 -14.50 11.68
C LYS A 445 17.45 -14.73 11.16
N LEU A 446 16.99 -13.88 10.27
CA LEU A 446 15.68 -14.02 9.64
C LEU A 446 15.66 -15.23 8.68
N GLU A 447 16.75 -15.52 7.96
CA GLU A 447 16.89 -16.76 7.18
C GLU A 447 16.72 -18.01 8.06
N GLN A 448 17.26 -18.01 9.28
CA GLN A 448 17.07 -19.10 10.26
C GLN A 448 15.61 -19.24 10.69
N VAL A 449 14.92 -18.11 10.89
CA VAL A 449 13.48 -18.11 11.22
C VAL A 449 12.65 -18.67 10.07
N LEU A 450 12.92 -18.24 8.84
CA LEU A 450 12.23 -18.70 7.63
C LEU A 450 12.48 -20.18 7.32
N ALA A 451 13.60 -20.75 7.74
CA ALA A 451 13.88 -22.18 7.63
C ALA A 451 12.90 -23.06 8.44
N GLN A 452 12.12 -22.48 9.37
CA GLN A 452 11.07 -23.20 10.12
C GLN A 452 9.75 -23.33 9.33
N ALA A 453 9.71 -22.94 8.05
CA ALA A 453 8.49 -22.90 7.23
C ALA A 453 7.70 -24.24 7.25
N ASP A 454 8.37 -25.38 7.15
CA ASP A 454 7.72 -26.69 7.17
C ASP A 454 7.06 -26.99 8.52
N GLN A 455 7.70 -26.64 9.63
CA GLN A 455 7.12 -26.78 10.98
C GLN A 455 5.90 -25.88 11.12
N ILE A 456 5.98 -24.63 10.65
CA ILE A 456 4.87 -23.67 10.71
C ILE A 456 3.70 -24.18 9.85
N GLN A 457 3.97 -24.77 8.68
CA GLN A 457 2.94 -25.37 7.84
C GLN A 457 2.20 -26.53 8.55
N GLN A 458 2.91 -27.37 9.28
CA GLN A 458 2.25 -28.43 10.04
C GLN A 458 1.35 -27.86 11.16
N ILE A 459 1.84 -26.84 11.87
CA ILE A 459 1.07 -26.16 12.93
C ILE A 459 -0.18 -25.48 12.35
N ALA A 460 -0.08 -24.88 11.16
CA ALA A 460 -1.18 -24.18 10.51
C ALA A 460 -2.43 -25.04 10.31
N LYS A 461 -2.27 -26.34 10.09
CA LYS A 461 -3.38 -27.30 9.94
C LYS A 461 -4.30 -27.36 11.15
N ASP A 462 -3.78 -27.13 12.35
CA ASP A 462 -4.56 -27.11 13.59
C ASP A 462 -5.48 -25.88 13.72
N PHE A 463 -5.16 -24.82 12.97
CA PHE A 463 -5.88 -23.55 12.97
C PHE A 463 -6.86 -23.42 11.80
N ALA A 464 -6.66 -24.14 10.69
CA ALA A 464 -7.44 -23.95 9.47
C ALA A 464 -8.95 -24.18 9.64
N GLY A 465 -9.36 -25.03 10.56
CA GLY A 465 -10.77 -25.31 10.88
C GLY A 465 -11.36 -24.42 11.99
N ARG A 466 -10.66 -23.35 12.42
CA ARG A 466 -11.12 -22.46 13.49
C ARG A 466 -11.74 -21.20 12.92
N ASP A 467 -12.73 -20.65 13.65
CA ASP A 467 -13.38 -19.41 13.27
C ASP A 467 -12.83 -18.21 14.06
N ASP A 468 -12.31 -18.44 15.27
CA ASP A 468 -11.75 -17.42 16.15
C ASP A 468 -10.35 -17.80 16.63
N VAL A 469 -9.45 -16.82 16.73
CA VAL A 469 -8.08 -16.96 17.25
C VAL A 469 -7.72 -15.72 18.07
N PHE A 470 -7.20 -15.93 19.28
CA PHE A 470 -6.69 -14.85 20.13
C PHE A 470 -5.18 -14.74 20.03
N PHE A 471 -4.70 -13.50 19.94
CA PHE A 471 -3.29 -13.17 20.06
C PHE A 471 -3.06 -12.45 21.39
N ILE A 472 -2.05 -12.86 22.14
CA ILE A 472 -1.72 -12.21 23.40
C ILE A 472 -0.23 -11.91 23.50
N GLY A 473 0.12 -10.74 24.04
CA GLY A 473 1.49 -10.31 24.23
C GLY A 473 1.61 -9.20 25.26
N ARG A 474 2.84 -8.84 25.60
CA ARG A 474 3.15 -7.70 26.49
C ARG A 474 4.17 -6.78 25.85
N ASN A 475 3.99 -5.47 25.99
CA ASN A 475 4.92 -4.47 25.44
C ASN A 475 5.13 -4.68 23.94
N LEU A 476 6.35 -4.90 23.46
CA LEU A 476 6.67 -5.16 22.05
C LEU A 476 5.92 -6.38 21.49
N ASP A 477 5.74 -7.43 22.29
CA ASP A 477 4.97 -8.61 21.89
C ASP A 477 3.49 -8.29 21.67
N TYR A 478 2.91 -7.36 22.44
CA TYR A 478 1.53 -6.88 22.18
C TYR A 478 1.46 -6.11 20.86
N ALA A 479 2.39 -5.19 20.63
CA ALA A 479 2.44 -4.45 19.37
C ALA A 479 2.60 -5.38 18.15
N LEU A 480 3.42 -6.43 18.28
CA LEU A 480 3.59 -7.45 17.25
C LEU A 480 2.34 -8.33 17.07
N SER A 481 1.63 -8.63 18.16
CA SER A 481 0.38 -9.40 18.12
C SER A 481 -0.69 -8.74 17.27
N LEU A 482 -0.75 -7.41 17.25
CA LEU A 482 -1.68 -6.64 16.39
C LEU A 482 -1.45 -6.97 14.91
N GLU A 483 -0.19 -7.02 14.48
CA GLU A 483 0.14 -7.34 13.09
C GLU A 483 -0.13 -8.82 12.76
N GLY A 484 0.22 -9.76 13.65
CA GLY A 484 -0.09 -11.18 13.47
C GLY A 484 -1.59 -11.43 13.32
N SER A 485 -2.40 -10.80 14.16
CA SER A 485 -3.86 -10.84 14.07
C SER A 485 -4.38 -10.23 12.77
N LEU A 486 -3.84 -9.09 12.34
CA LEU A 486 -4.23 -8.46 11.07
C LEU A 486 -3.95 -9.38 9.88
N LYS A 487 -2.74 -9.94 9.79
CA LYS A 487 -2.38 -10.87 8.69
C LYS A 487 -3.31 -12.08 8.64
N LEU A 488 -3.63 -12.66 9.79
CA LEU A 488 -4.55 -13.79 9.84
C LEU A 488 -5.95 -13.41 9.32
N LYS A 489 -6.52 -12.29 9.77
CA LYS A 489 -7.82 -11.80 9.31
C LYS A 489 -7.86 -11.55 7.81
N GLU A 490 -6.85 -10.86 7.29
CA GLU A 490 -6.82 -10.41 5.89
C GLU A 490 -6.90 -11.55 4.89
N ILE A 491 -6.15 -12.63 5.12
CA ILE A 491 -5.95 -13.65 4.10
C ILE A 491 -6.67 -14.97 4.37
N SER A 492 -6.98 -15.28 5.64
CA SER A 492 -7.66 -16.53 6.02
C SER A 492 -9.15 -16.34 6.35
N TYR A 493 -9.57 -15.08 6.57
CA TYR A 493 -10.92 -14.69 7.01
C TYR A 493 -11.31 -15.26 8.38
N ILE A 494 -10.36 -15.74 9.16
CA ILE A 494 -10.57 -16.12 10.56
C ILE A 494 -10.69 -14.82 11.37
N HIS A 495 -11.73 -14.72 12.18
CA HIS A 495 -11.82 -13.63 13.15
C HIS A 495 -10.68 -13.76 14.16
N SER A 496 -9.94 -12.71 14.39
CA SER A 496 -8.87 -12.72 15.38
C SER A 496 -8.71 -11.36 16.04
N GLU A 497 -8.33 -11.38 17.31
CA GLU A 497 -8.08 -10.18 18.09
C GLU A 497 -6.76 -10.30 18.85
N ALA A 498 -6.09 -9.17 19.02
CA ALA A 498 -4.84 -9.07 19.77
C ALA A 498 -5.05 -8.26 21.05
N TYR A 499 -4.64 -8.81 22.19
CA TYR A 499 -4.79 -8.20 23.50
C TYR A 499 -3.45 -8.05 24.21
N ALA A 500 -3.30 -6.96 24.93
CA ALA A 500 -2.30 -6.88 25.98
C ALA A 500 -2.64 -7.95 27.03
N SER A 501 -1.73 -8.91 27.23
CA SER A 501 -2.03 -10.12 28.04
C SER A 501 -2.57 -9.82 29.44
N GLY A 502 -2.15 -8.71 30.06
CA GLY A 502 -2.65 -8.27 31.36
C GLY A 502 -4.09 -7.82 31.33
N GLU A 503 -4.57 -7.30 30.20
CA GLU A 503 -5.91 -6.76 30.00
C GLU A 503 -6.99 -7.86 29.85
N LEU A 504 -6.59 -9.10 29.50
CA LEU A 504 -7.53 -10.22 29.40
C LEU A 504 -8.44 -10.37 30.62
N LYS A 505 -7.90 -10.13 31.82
CA LYS A 505 -8.63 -10.26 33.13
C LYS A 505 -9.78 -9.26 33.28
N HIS A 506 -9.76 -8.19 32.50
CA HIS A 506 -10.73 -7.10 32.61
C HIS A 506 -11.94 -7.28 31.67
N GLY A 507 -12.17 -8.49 31.18
CA GLY A 507 -13.35 -8.84 30.37
C GLY A 507 -13.12 -9.99 29.42
N THR A 508 -12.18 -9.85 28.49
CA THR A 508 -11.99 -10.72 27.32
C THR A 508 -11.71 -12.19 27.68
N ILE A 509 -11.14 -12.46 28.85
CA ILE A 509 -10.86 -13.84 29.30
C ILE A 509 -12.14 -14.69 29.41
N SER A 510 -13.33 -14.06 29.50
CA SER A 510 -14.62 -14.74 29.45
C SER A 510 -14.88 -15.51 28.14
N LEU A 511 -14.17 -15.17 27.08
CA LEU A 511 -14.26 -15.83 25.77
C LEU A 511 -13.35 -17.05 25.66
N ILE A 512 -12.49 -17.29 26.65
CA ILE A 512 -11.58 -18.44 26.64
C ILE A 512 -12.30 -19.65 27.24
N GLU A 513 -12.49 -20.66 26.42
CA GLU A 513 -13.11 -21.95 26.77
C GLU A 513 -12.28 -23.12 26.28
N GLU A 514 -12.74 -24.34 26.51
CA GLU A 514 -12.03 -25.57 26.12
C GLU A 514 -11.76 -25.59 24.59
N GLY A 515 -10.49 -25.66 24.24
CA GLY A 515 -10.04 -25.74 22.84
C GLY A 515 -9.89 -24.40 22.14
N THR A 516 -10.15 -23.24 22.80
CA THR A 516 -9.93 -21.90 22.23
C THR A 516 -8.47 -21.74 21.80
N PRO A 517 -8.19 -21.42 20.50
CA PRO A 517 -6.82 -21.22 20.04
C PRO A 517 -6.28 -19.86 20.47
N VAL A 518 -5.11 -19.91 21.13
CA VAL A 518 -4.40 -18.71 21.59
C VAL A 518 -2.98 -18.73 21.07
N ILE A 519 -2.56 -17.67 20.38
CA ILE A 519 -1.18 -17.43 19.95
C ILE A 519 -0.55 -16.48 20.98
N ALA A 520 0.36 -16.99 21.80
CA ALA A 520 1.02 -16.25 22.87
C ALA A 520 2.43 -15.82 22.44
N LEU A 521 2.66 -14.53 22.36
CA LEU A 521 3.98 -13.95 22.09
C LEU A 521 4.68 -13.68 23.43
N SER A 522 5.87 -14.24 23.58
CA SER A 522 6.69 -14.21 24.78
C SER A 522 8.17 -14.07 24.41
N THR A 523 8.48 -13.19 23.42
CA THR A 523 9.84 -12.97 22.93
C THR A 523 10.59 -11.91 23.75
N TYR A 524 9.88 -10.94 24.32
CA TYR A 524 10.47 -9.84 25.07
C TYR A 524 10.94 -10.31 26.45
N GLY A 525 12.21 -10.70 26.55
CA GLY A 525 12.83 -11.32 27.73
C GLY A 525 12.57 -10.62 29.07
N PRO A 526 12.65 -9.27 29.18
CA PRO A 526 12.35 -8.58 30.44
C PRO A 526 10.95 -8.82 31.01
N LEU A 527 10.00 -9.30 30.21
CA LEU A 527 8.64 -9.60 30.64
C LEU A 527 8.27 -11.08 30.49
N PHE A 528 9.25 -11.96 30.21
CA PHE A 528 9.01 -13.37 29.93
C PHE A 528 8.20 -14.06 31.05
N ASP A 529 8.58 -13.92 32.32
CA ASP A 529 7.87 -14.53 33.45
C ASP A 529 6.41 -14.04 33.56
N LYS A 530 6.17 -12.78 33.21
CA LYS A 530 4.80 -12.23 33.21
C LYS A 530 3.98 -12.78 32.04
N ALA A 531 4.59 -12.92 30.86
CA ALA A 531 3.95 -13.54 29.71
C ALA A 531 3.65 -15.02 29.98
N MET A 532 4.61 -15.75 30.56
CA MET A 532 4.43 -17.14 31.00
C MET A 532 3.24 -17.31 31.95
N SER A 533 3.08 -16.40 32.91
CA SER A 533 1.93 -16.42 33.83
C SER A 533 0.61 -16.29 33.09
N ASN A 534 0.54 -15.49 32.03
CA ASN A 534 -0.67 -15.35 31.20
C ASN A 534 -0.91 -16.59 30.33
N VAL A 535 0.13 -17.27 29.85
CA VAL A 535 0.00 -18.55 29.16
C VAL A 535 -0.67 -19.58 30.08
N VAL A 536 -0.18 -19.73 31.31
CA VAL A 536 -0.77 -20.63 32.31
C VAL A 536 -2.23 -20.28 32.62
N GLU A 537 -2.53 -18.98 32.67
CA GLU A 537 -3.87 -18.49 32.98
C GLU A 537 -4.91 -18.84 31.90
N VAL A 538 -4.56 -18.71 30.61
CA VAL A 538 -5.48 -19.09 29.53
C VAL A 538 -5.60 -20.60 29.40
N GLN A 539 -4.49 -21.33 29.62
CA GLN A 539 -4.50 -22.81 29.66
C GLN A 539 -5.37 -23.39 30.78
N ALA A 540 -5.40 -22.73 31.95
CA ALA A 540 -6.29 -23.13 33.07
C ALA A 540 -7.78 -23.04 32.72
N ARG A 541 -8.14 -22.39 31.61
CA ARG A 541 -9.49 -22.26 31.06
C ARG A 541 -9.71 -23.11 29.80
N GLY A 542 -8.75 -23.98 29.47
CA GLY A 542 -8.86 -24.89 28.35
C GLY A 542 -8.27 -24.39 27.02
N ALA A 543 -7.62 -23.22 27.00
CA ALA A 543 -7.01 -22.70 25.78
C ALA A 543 -5.92 -23.64 25.21
N ARG A 544 -5.89 -23.78 23.89
CA ARG A 544 -4.81 -24.43 23.14
C ARG A 544 -3.80 -23.38 22.71
N VAL A 545 -2.62 -23.40 23.32
CA VAL A 545 -1.63 -22.34 23.13
C VAL A 545 -0.57 -22.74 22.11
N LEU A 546 -0.39 -21.89 21.07
CA LEU A 546 0.82 -21.81 20.28
C LEU A 546 1.67 -20.66 20.84
N ALA A 547 2.91 -20.94 21.21
CA ALA A 547 3.80 -19.92 21.76
C ALA A 547 4.88 -19.52 20.74
N LEU A 548 5.17 -18.24 20.65
CA LEU A 548 6.33 -17.68 19.98
C LEU A 548 7.28 -17.07 21.03
N THR A 549 8.51 -17.56 21.09
CA THR A 549 9.51 -17.13 22.09
C THR A 549 10.92 -17.04 21.49
N THR A 550 11.91 -16.66 22.30
CA THR A 550 13.32 -16.72 21.86
C THR A 550 13.92 -18.10 22.12
N GLU A 551 15.05 -18.39 21.48
CA GLU A 551 15.78 -19.66 21.71
C GLU A 551 16.19 -19.81 23.17
N THR A 552 16.61 -18.73 23.84
CA THR A 552 16.93 -18.72 25.28
C THR A 552 15.78 -19.23 26.14
N HIS A 553 14.54 -18.95 25.78
CA HIS A 553 13.36 -19.31 26.59
C HIS A 553 12.63 -20.57 26.10
N ARG A 554 13.14 -21.24 25.08
CA ARG A 554 12.51 -22.40 24.43
C ARG A 554 12.14 -23.52 25.40
N GLU A 555 13.10 -23.97 26.19
CA GLU A 555 12.88 -25.09 27.14
C GLU A 555 11.84 -24.76 28.22
N ALA A 556 11.87 -23.53 28.74
CA ALA A 556 10.88 -23.06 29.72
C ALA A 556 9.46 -23.02 29.11
N MET A 557 9.34 -22.67 27.83
CA MET A 557 8.06 -22.64 27.13
C MET A 557 7.57 -24.04 26.77
N LEU A 558 8.46 -24.94 26.34
CA LEU A 558 8.14 -26.36 26.06
C LEU A 558 7.63 -27.11 27.30
N ALA A 559 8.00 -26.68 28.49
CA ALA A 559 7.41 -27.22 29.74
C ALA A 559 5.92 -26.85 29.91
N ARG A 560 5.36 -25.98 29.09
CA ARG A 560 3.97 -25.48 29.17
C ARG A 560 3.11 -25.85 27.96
N THR A 561 3.69 -25.85 26.76
CA THR A 561 2.98 -26.21 25.53
C THR A 561 3.92 -26.98 24.59
N ASP A 562 3.37 -27.92 23.84
CA ASP A 562 4.08 -28.69 22.81
C ASP A 562 4.23 -27.92 21.47
N ARG A 563 3.53 -26.79 21.35
CA ARG A 563 3.55 -25.94 20.15
C ARG A 563 4.36 -24.67 20.41
N VAL A 564 5.64 -24.72 20.08
CA VAL A 564 6.57 -23.61 20.29
C VAL A 564 7.31 -23.29 18.99
N LEU A 565 7.22 -22.04 18.58
CA LEU A 565 8.06 -21.44 17.55
C LEU A 565 9.12 -20.57 18.23
N THR A 566 10.32 -20.53 17.67
CA THR A 566 11.42 -19.75 18.24
C THR A 566 12.00 -18.76 17.24
N VAL A 567 12.51 -17.67 17.78
CA VAL A 567 13.37 -16.73 17.05
C VAL A 567 14.74 -16.63 17.73
N PRO A 568 15.82 -16.39 16.97
CA PRO A 568 17.15 -16.14 17.54
C PRO A 568 17.15 -14.94 18.48
N ASP A 569 18.01 -14.97 19.49
CA ASP A 569 18.19 -13.86 20.41
C ASP A 569 18.87 -12.66 19.71
N VAL A 570 18.36 -11.47 19.95
CA VAL A 570 18.86 -10.18 19.50
C VAL A 570 18.61 -9.12 20.58
N GLU A 571 19.12 -7.92 20.39
CA GLU A 571 18.71 -6.78 21.22
C GLU A 571 17.16 -6.71 21.27
N PRO A 572 16.57 -6.66 22.48
CA PRO A 572 15.11 -6.80 22.65
C PRO A 572 14.25 -5.88 21.77
N MET A 573 14.72 -4.69 21.43
CA MET A 573 14.02 -3.77 20.54
C MET A 573 13.89 -4.28 19.10
N LEU A 574 14.69 -5.27 18.69
CA LEU A 574 14.69 -5.85 17.35
C LEU A 574 13.88 -7.16 17.24
N LEU A 575 13.44 -7.72 18.38
CA LEU A 575 12.67 -8.99 18.38
C LEU A 575 11.41 -8.95 17.50
N PRO A 576 10.64 -7.86 17.41
CA PRO A 576 9.49 -7.78 16.51
C PRO A 576 9.85 -8.01 15.03
N GLN A 577 11.06 -7.63 14.59
CA GLN A 577 11.50 -7.87 13.21
C GLN A 577 11.73 -9.34 12.88
N LEU A 578 12.15 -10.14 13.86
CA LEU A 578 12.26 -11.60 13.70
C LEU A 578 10.90 -12.28 13.91
N GLY A 579 10.14 -11.82 14.91
CA GLY A 579 8.88 -12.42 15.32
C GLY A 579 7.73 -12.24 14.32
N VAL A 580 7.79 -11.26 13.42
CA VAL A 580 6.74 -11.08 12.41
C VAL A 580 6.74 -12.17 11.34
N ALA A 581 7.90 -12.70 10.96
CA ALA A 581 8.02 -13.67 9.87
C ALA A 581 7.31 -15.01 10.16
N PRO A 582 7.44 -15.65 11.33
CA PRO A 582 6.68 -16.86 11.63
C PRO A 582 5.17 -16.59 11.71
N LEU A 583 4.73 -15.40 12.13
CA LEU A 583 3.30 -15.02 12.13
C LEU A 583 2.75 -14.84 10.72
N GLN A 584 3.52 -14.25 9.82
CA GLN A 584 3.17 -14.12 8.41
C GLN A 584 3.11 -15.49 7.71
N LEU A 585 4.10 -16.37 7.95
CA LEU A 585 4.09 -17.74 7.42
C LEU A 585 2.90 -18.54 7.97
N LEU A 586 2.59 -18.39 9.26
CA LEU A 586 1.45 -19.06 9.88
C LEU A 586 0.13 -18.63 9.22
N ALA A 587 -0.08 -17.33 9.07
CA ALA A 587 -1.26 -16.80 8.39
C ALA A 587 -1.34 -17.28 6.93
N TYR A 588 -0.21 -17.27 6.20
CA TYR A 588 -0.09 -17.78 4.84
C TYR A 588 -0.52 -19.25 4.72
N TYR A 589 0.04 -20.14 5.56
CA TYR A 589 -0.28 -21.55 5.49
C TYR A 589 -1.70 -21.87 5.97
N ILE A 590 -2.23 -21.13 6.95
CA ILE A 590 -3.64 -21.26 7.34
C ILE A 590 -4.56 -20.89 6.18
N ALA A 591 -4.27 -19.80 5.48
CA ALA A 591 -5.05 -19.38 4.31
C ALA A 591 -4.94 -20.39 3.15
N LEU A 592 -3.76 -20.98 2.94
CA LEU A 592 -3.53 -22.04 1.95
C LEU A 592 -4.39 -23.28 2.25
N GLU A 593 -4.39 -23.76 3.50
CA GLU A 593 -5.19 -24.93 3.94
C GLU A 593 -6.71 -24.65 3.82
N ARG A 594 -7.13 -23.39 3.96
CA ARG A 594 -8.52 -22.96 3.78
C ARG A 594 -8.91 -22.76 2.31
N GLY A 595 -7.96 -22.85 1.37
CA GLY A 595 -8.20 -22.59 -0.06
C GLY A 595 -8.56 -21.12 -0.37
N CYS A 596 -8.08 -20.17 0.44
CA CYS A 596 -8.32 -18.75 0.24
C CYS A 596 -7.43 -18.18 -0.88
N ASP A 597 -7.87 -17.10 -1.54
CA ASP A 597 -7.01 -16.33 -2.43
C ASP A 597 -6.04 -15.48 -1.60
N ILE A 598 -4.79 -15.88 -1.55
CA ILE A 598 -3.77 -15.31 -0.66
C ILE A 598 -3.25 -13.96 -1.17
N ASP A 599 -2.99 -13.88 -2.48
CA ASP A 599 -2.42 -12.67 -3.08
C ASP A 599 -3.45 -11.56 -3.25
N LYS A 600 -4.72 -11.95 -3.46
CA LYS A 600 -5.84 -11.03 -3.70
C LYS A 600 -7.05 -11.42 -2.83
N PRO A 601 -6.95 -11.27 -1.50
CA PRO A 601 -8.03 -11.62 -0.60
C PRO A 601 -9.28 -10.78 -0.86
N ARG A 602 -10.46 -11.39 -0.64
CA ARG A 602 -11.75 -10.73 -0.88
C ARG A 602 -11.87 -9.42 -0.09
N ASN A 603 -12.52 -8.43 -0.69
CA ASN A 603 -12.83 -7.13 -0.07
C ASN A 603 -11.61 -6.32 0.37
N LEU A 604 -10.42 -6.62 -0.15
CA LEU A 604 -9.19 -5.87 0.15
C LEU A 604 -8.51 -5.41 -1.13
N ALA A 605 -7.88 -4.25 -1.05
CA ALA A 605 -7.01 -3.71 -2.08
C ALA A 605 -5.66 -3.30 -1.46
N LYS A 606 -4.57 -3.37 -2.24
CA LYS A 606 -3.20 -3.12 -1.77
C LYS A 606 -3.01 -1.72 -1.18
N SER A 607 -3.71 -0.73 -1.71
CA SER A 607 -3.63 0.66 -1.24
C SER A 607 -5.00 1.33 -1.40
N VAL A 608 -5.45 2.07 -0.39
CA VAL A 608 -6.74 2.76 -0.36
C VAL A 608 -6.52 4.21 -0.75
N THR A 609 -7.02 4.61 -1.94
CA THR A 609 -6.89 5.98 -2.49
C THR A 609 -8.23 6.70 -2.64
N VAL A 610 -9.25 6.19 -1.97
CA VAL A 610 -10.60 6.78 -1.87
C VAL A 610 -11.04 6.73 -0.42
N GLU A 611 -11.90 7.65 -0.02
CA GLU A 611 -12.60 7.61 1.28
C GLU A 611 -13.77 6.64 1.26
#